data_dac514e37e3c310933d52160119ea83c
#
_entry.id   dac514e37e3c310933d52160119ea83c
#
_cell.length_a   1.000
_cell.length_b   1.000
_cell.length_c   1.000
_cell.angle_alpha   90.00
_cell.angle_beta   90.00
_cell.angle_gamma   90.00
#
_symmetry.space_group_name_H-M   'P 1'
#
loop_
_entity.id
_entity.type
_entity.pdbx_description
1 polymer ?
#
loop_
_entity_poly.entity_id
_entity_poly.type
_entity_poly.pdbx_seq_one_letter_code
_entity_poly.pdbx_strand_id
1 'polypeptide(L)'
;PQERLFDCDAFLFVASKGIPAVGSGVKDVRMAQFEANRGLVELYARKARDARFRGLFCVISDPVDPLSRAALLASNRDESGVYDGLGLLPQQVQGYGLGVMNARAAYYAKQDERFAAFLTEGRAFGPHGSGLVIANSIEHYDDALSRELTELALTANLKMRELGFKPYVAPALSSAAISVLLTLRGEWHYGSVCLGDIFMGVKNRYT
;
A
#
# COMPACT_ATOMS: atom_id res chain seq x y z
N PRO A 1 -25.75 8.39 9.36
CA PRO A 1 -24.61 7.47 9.17
C PRO A 1 -23.33 8.16 8.73
N GLN A 2 -23.37 9.21 7.86
CA GLN A 2 -22.14 9.91 7.45
C GLN A 2 -21.51 10.73 8.57
N GLU A 3 -22.29 11.22 9.52
CA GLU A 3 -21.83 12.00 10.68
C GLU A 3 -20.99 11.18 11.65
N ARG A 4 -21.12 9.84 11.62
CA ARG A 4 -20.37 8.91 12.48
C ARG A 4 -19.26 8.14 11.75
N LEU A 5 -18.93 8.55 10.54
CA LEU A 5 -17.96 7.81 9.70
C LEU A 5 -16.58 7.72 10.36
N PHE A 6 -16.19 8.74 11.10
CA PHE A 6 -14.90 8.84 11.80
C PHE A 6 -15.00 8.63 13.32
N ASP A 7 -16.12 8.07 13.80
CA ASP A 7 -16.26 7.58 15.17
C ASP A 7 -15.72 6.15 15.27
N CYS A 8 -14.41 6.00 15.07
CA CYS A 8 -13.70 4.73 15.01
C CYS A 8 -12.20 4.92 15.23
N ASP A 9 -11.48 3.84 15.57
CA ASP A 9 -10.03 3.85 15.74
C ASP A 9 -9.28 3.76 14.41
N ALA A 10 -9.88 3.16 13.40
CA ALA A 10 -9.31 3.02 12.07
C ALA A 10 -10.37 3.17 10.98
N PHE A 11 -10.13 4.10 10.06
CA PHE A 11 -10.91 4.27 8.84
C PHE A 11 -10.19 3.61 7.67
N LEU A 12 -10.83 2.64 7.01
CA LEU A 12 -10.26 1.88 5.92
C LEU A 12 -10.79 2.38 4.57
N PHE A 13 -9.91 3.04 3.81
CA PHE A 13 -10.21 3.47 2.45
C PHE A 13 -9.92 2.34 1.46
N VAL A 14 -10.97 1.63 1.05
CA VAL A 14 -10.90 0.47 0.12
C VAL A 14 -11.65 0.74 -1.19
N ALA A 15 -12.17 1.94 -1.37
CA ALA A 15 -12.98 2.31 -2.54
C ALA A 15 -12.10 2.53 -3.77
N SER A 16 -12.61 2.10 -4.93
CA SER A 16 -11.97 2.35 -6.23
C SER A 16 -13.04 2.68 -7.28
N LYS A 17 -12.77 3.70 -8.10
CA LYS A 17 -13.64 4.07 -9.22
C LYS A 17 -13.46 3.18 -10.45
N GLY A 18 -12.46 2.31 -10.43
CA GLY A 18 -12.21 1.38 -11.52
C GLY A 18 -10.73 1.17 -11.81
N ILE A 19 -10.49 0.14 -12.61
CA ILE A 19 -9.17 -0.19 -13.15
C ILE A 19 -9.32 -0.27 -14.65
N PRO A 20 -8.43 0.33 -15.45
CA PRO A 20 -8.46 0.20 -16.89
C PRO A 20 -8.50 -1.28 -17.32
N ALA A 21 -9.33 -1.61 -18.29
CA ALA A 21 -9.40 -2.96 -18.82
C ALA A 21 -8.07 -3.37 -19.48
N VAL A 22 -7.75 -4.65 -19.42
CA VAL A 22 -6.61 -5.20 -20.16
C VAL A 22 -6.82 -4.94 -21.64
N GLY A 23 -5.83 -4.35 -22.33
CA GLY A 23 -5.94 -3.98 -23.74
C GLY A 23 -6.61 -2.63 -24.01
N SER A 24 -6.91 -1.82 -23.00
CA SER A 24 -7.50 -0.48 -23.15
C SER A 24 -6.59 0.57 -23.81
N GLY A 25 -5.35 0.22 -24.17
CA GLY A 25 -4.37 1.16 -24.73
C GLY A 25 -3.80 2.19 -23.73
N VAL A 26 -4.19 2.11 -22.47
CA VAL A 26 -3.65 2.96 -21.40
C VAL A 26 -2.20 2.58 -21.12
N LYS A 27 -1.26 3.49 -21.42
CA LYS A 27 0.17 3.24 -21.26
C LYS A 27 0.60 3.14 -19.80
N ASP A 28 0.01 3.97 -18.93
CA ASP A 28 0.28 3.97 -17.48
C ASP A 28 -1.02 3.68 -16.71
N VAL A 29 -1.23 2.40 -16.42
CA VAL A 29 -2.40 1.91 -15.68
C VAL A 29 -2.43 2.49 -14.26
N ARG A 30 -1.28 2.69 -13.62
CA ARG A 30 -1.20 3.19 -12.24
C ARG A 30 -1.53 4.67 -12.16
N MET A 31 -1.05 5.47 -13.11
CA MET A 31 -1.40 6.88 -13.18
C MET A 31 -2.89 7.06 -13.46
N ALA A 32 -3.46 6.27 -14.37
CA ALA A 32 -4.90 6.28 -14.64
C ALA A 32 -5.74 5.90 -13.41
N GLN A 33 -5.28 4.91 -12.62
CA GLN A 33 -5.92 4.55 -11.35
C GLN A 33 -5.79 5.68 -10.32
N PHE A 34 -4.63 6.32 -10.23
CA PHE A 34 -4.41 7.45 -9.35
C PHE A 34 -5.38 8.58 -9.65
N GLU A 35 -5.47 9.01 -10.91
CA GLU A 35 -6.39 10.08 -11.32
C GLU A 35 -7.86 9.72 -11.05
N ALA A 36 -8.25 8.47 -11.27
CA ALA A 36 -9.60 7.99 -10.98
C ALA A 36 -9.93 8.02 -9.48
N ASN A 37 -8.99 7.67 -8.62
CA ASN A 37 -9.20 7.47 -7.19
C ASN A 37 -8.84 8.71 -6.34
N ARG A 38 -7.97 9.59 -6.85
CA ARG A 38 -7.44 10.75 -6.14
C ARG A 38 -8.55 11.61 -5.52
N GLY A 39 -9.51 12.08 -6.32
CA GLY A 39 -10.58 12.95 -5.82
C GLY A 39 -11.42 12.30 -4.72
N LEU A 40 -11.55 10.98 -4.74
CA LEU A 40 -12.28 10.26 -3.72
C LEU A 40 -11.50 10.18 -2.39
N VAL A 41 -10.22 9.85 -2.42
CA VAL A 41 -9.40 9.81 -1.20
C VAL A 41 -9.25 11.19 -0.59
N GLU A 42 -9.07 12.23 -1.42
CA GLU A 42 -9.00 13.63 -0.97
C GLU A 42 -10.30 14.09 -0.28
N LEU A 43 -11.47 13.68 -0.82
CA LEU A 43 -12.76 13.97 -0.20
C LEU A 43 -12.85 13.40 1.21
N TYR A 44 -12.51 12.13 1.39
CA TYR A 44 -12.59 11.49 2.71
C TYR A 44 -11.49 11.99 3.66
N ALA A 45 -10.33 12.36 3.16
CA ALA A 45 -9.28 12.98 3.97
C ALA A 45 -9.71 14.37 4.51
N ARG A 46 -10.38 15.19 3.70
CA ARG A 46 -10.98 16.46 4.17
C ARG A 46 -12.05 16.21 5.21
N LYS A 47 -12.95 15.24 5.00
CA LYS A 47 -13.96 14.86 6.01
C LYS A 47 -13.32 14.36 7.31
N ALA A 48 -12.19 13.67 7.26
CA ALA A 48 -11.44 13.25 8.44
C ALA A 48 -10.90 14.47 9.22
N ARG A 49 -10.38 15.48 8.50
CA ARG A 49 -9.99 16.78 9.08
C ARG A 49 -11.19 17.46 9.79
N ASP A 50 -12.32 17.60 9.09
CA ASP A 50 -13.51 18.28 9.62
C ASP A 50 -14.03 17.58 10.89
N ALA A 51 -13.96 16.25 10.91
CA ALA A 51 -14.30 15.43 12.06
C ALA A 51 -13.21 15.44 13.16
N ARG A 52 -12.07 16.09 12.95
CA ARG A 52 -10.89 16.04 13.85
C ARG A 52 -10.50 14.61 14.20
N PHE A 53 -10.50 13.75 13.19
CA PHE A 53 -10.23 12.32 13.34
C PHE A 53 -8.87 12.06 13.99
N ARG A 54 -8.85 11.22 15.01
CA ARG A 54 -7.65 10.89 15.80
C ARG A 54 -7.13 9.47 15.54
N GLY A 55 -7.91 8.65 14.85
CA GLY A 55 -7.54 7.27 14.51
C GLY A 55 -6.65 7.16 13.29
N LEU A 56 -6.45 5.95 12.82
CA LEU A 56 -5.66 5.64 11.62
C LEU A 56 -6.48 5.82 10.35
N PHE A 57 -5.93 6.55 9.39
CA PHE A 57 -6.46 6.65 8.03
C PHE A 57 -5.71 5.64 7.13
N CYS A 58 -6.33 4.49 6.91
CA CYS A 58 -5.73 3.34 6.26
C CYS A 58 -6.06 3.32 4.76
N VAL A 59 -5.07 3.50 3.89
CA VAL A 59 -5.23 3.48 2.44
C VAL A 59 -4.91 2.09 1.90
N ILE A 60 -5.91 1.41 1.32
CA ILE A 60 -5.77 0.05 0.75
C ILE A 60 -5.92 0.10 -0.79
N SER A 61 -6.57 1.14 -1.30
CA SER A 61 -6.80 1.33 -2.73
C SER A 61 -5.50 1.66 -3.48
N ASP A 62 -5.35 1.11 -4.67
CA ASP A 62 -4.21 1.37 -5.57
C ASP A 62 -4.37 2.69 -6.36
N PRO A 63 -3.24 3.35 -6.63
CA PRO A 63 -1.88 3.12 -6.13
C PRO A 63 -1.68 3.66 -4.70
N VAL A 64 -1.28 2.79 -3.79
CA VAL A 64 -1.28 3.03 -2.34
C VAL A 64 -0.47 4.27 -1.94
N ASP A 65 0.79 4.35 -2.35
CA ASP A 65 1.71 5.40 -1.89
C ASP A 65 1.28 6.80 -2.36
N PRO A 66 0.97 7.02 -3.66
CA PRO A 66 0.47 8.31 -4.13
C PRO A 66 -0.88 8.70 -3.49
N LEU A 67 -1.79 7.74 -3.27
CA LEU A 67 -3.08 8.01 -2.63
C LEU A 67 -2.91 8.34 -1.14
N SER A 68 -1.98 7.69 -0.43
CA SER A 68 -1.63 8.04 0.94
C SER A 68 -1.08 9.48 1.04
N ARG A 69 -0.20 9.84 0.12
CA ARG A 69 0.30 11.22 0.03
C ARG A 69 -0.81 12.22 -0.29
N ALA A 70 -1.70 11.89 -1.23
CA ALA A 70 -2.83 12.74 -1.58
C ALA A 70 -3.77 12.95 -0.36
N ALA A 71 -4.05 11.90 0.41
CA ALA A 71 -4.83 11.98 1.64
C ALA A 71 -4.19 12.94 2.66
N LEU A 72 -2.90 12.77 2.93
CA LEU A 72 -2.17 13.62 3.87
C LEU A 72 -2.20 15.09 3.43
N LEU A 73 -1.88 15.37 2.18
CA LEU A 73 -1.84 16.73 1.65
C LEU A 73 -3.23 17.37 1.60
N ALA A 74 -4.27 16.63 1.22
CA ALA A 74 -5.62 17.15 1.12
C ALA A 74 -6.23 17.46 2.48
N SER A 75 -5.96 16.65 3.51
CA SER A 75 -6.41 16.91 4.87
C SER A 75 -5.74 18.13 5.51
N ASN A 76 -4.53 18.46 5.06
CA ASN A 76 -3.73 19.57 5.61
C ASN A 76 -3.82 20.86 4.78
N ARG A 77 -4.87 20.99 3.95
CA ARG A 77 -5.17 22.22 3.22
C ARG A 77 -6.53 22.76 3.65
N ASP A 78 -6.59 24.06 3.84
CA ASP A 78 -7.82 24.78 4.11
C ASP A 78 -8.75 24.87 2.88
N GLU A 79 -9.89 25.56 3.01
CA GLU A 79 -10.84 25.76 1.91
C GLU A 79 -10.27 26.57 0.75
N SER A 80 -9.26 27.40 1.00
CA SER A 80 -8.55 28.17 -0.03
C SER A 80 -7.46 27.37 -0.73
N GLY A 81 -7.17 26.15 -0.25
CA GLY A 81 -6.11 25.27 -0.75
C GLY A 81 -4.73 25.52 -0.16
N VAL A 82 -4.62 26.44 0.80
CA VAL A 82 -3.35 26.73 1.50
C VAL A 82 -3.06 25.62 2.51
N TYR A 83 -1.81 25.16 2.54
CA TYR A 83 -1.36 24.16 3.51
C TYR A 83 -1.24 24.80 4.90
N ASP A 84 -1.96 24.29 5.89
CA ASP A 84 -2.02 24.80 7.25
C ASP A 84 -1.62 23.78 8.33
N GLY A 85 -1.48 22.51 7.98
CA GLY A 85 -1.04 21.46 8.90
C GLY A 85 -2.07 21.06 9.97
N LEU A 86 -3.35 21.42 9.80
CA LEU A 86 -4.41 21.17 10.78
C LEU A 86 -5.23 19.87 10.50
N GLY A 87 -4.77 19.06 9.58
CA GLY A 87 -5.42 17.79 9.21
C GLY A 87 -4.83 16.56 9.90
N LEU A 88 -4.76 15.48 9.14
CA LEU A 88 -4.17 14.22 9.59
C LEU A 88 -2.66 14.39 9.83
N LEU A 89 -2.15 13.77 10.88
CA LEU A 89 -0.72 13.68 11.12
C LEU A 89 -0.09 12.65 10.16
N PRO A 90 1.18 12.80 9.75
CA PRO A 90 1.85 11.85 8.88
C PRO A 90 1.76 10.38 9.35
N GLN A 91 1.91 10.15 10.65
CA GLN A 91 1.82 8.82 11.25
C GLN A 91 0.41 8.23 11.28
N GLN A 92 -0.64 9.03 11.18
CA GLN A 92 -2.01 8.54 11.09
C GLN A 92 -2.33 7.95 9.73
N VAL A 93 -1.64 8.37 8.68
CA VAL A 93 -1.86 7.87 7.33
C VAL A 93 -0.99 6.66 7.08
N GLN A 94 -1.63 5.51 6.89
CA GLN A 94 -0.97 4.22 6.69
C GLN A 94 -1.43 3.60 5.37
N GLY A 95 -0.48 3.16 4.53
CA GLY A 95 -0.76 2.51 3.26
C GLY A 95 -0.53 0.99 3.32
N TYR A 96 -1.40 0.20 2.69
CA TYR A 96 -1.34 -1.26 2.77
C TYR A 96 -1.26 -1.92 1.38
N GLY A 97 -0.06 -2.05 0.86
CA GLY A 97 0.21 -2.71 -0.43
C GLY A 97 1.46 -3.60 -0.39
N LEU A 98 2.46 -3.22 0.41
CA LEU A 98 3.73 -3.93 0.45
C LEU A 98 3.62 -5.33 1.09
N GLY A 99 2.69 -5.55 2.01
CA GLY A 99 2.46 -6.87 2.62
C GLY A 99 2.14 -7.96 1.61
N VAL A 100 1.38 -7.62 0.57
CA VAL A 100 1.10 -8.54 -0.56
C VAL A 100 2.39 -8.92 -1.29
N MET A 101 3.28 -7.95 -1.55
CA MET A 101 4.53 -8.19 -2.27
C MET A 101 5.48 -9.05 -1.46
N ASN A 102 5.57 -8.79 -0.14
CA ASN A 102 6.32 -9.64 0.78
C ASN A 102 5.77 -11.08 0.81
N ALA A 103 4.45 -11.24 0.84
CA ALA A 103 3.82 -12.56 0.84
C ALA A 103 4.08 -13.34 -0.46
N ARG A 104 4.08 -12.65 -1.63
CA ARG A 104 4.44 -13.25 -2.92
C ARG A 104 5.91 -13.70 -2.94
N ALA A 105 6.82 -12.86 -2.47
CA ALA A 105 8.23 -13.22 -2.37
C ALA A 105 8.44 -14.43 -1.44
N ALA A 106 7.78 -14.45 -0.27
CA ALA A 106 7.82 -15.60 0.64
C ALA A 106 7.24 -16.88 0.02
N TYR A 107 6.21 -16.76 -0.83
CA TYR A 107 5.67 -17.92 -1.55
C TYR A 107 6.72 -18.53 -2.49
N TYR A 108 7.43 -17.73 -3.28
CA TYR A 108 8.48 -18.23 -4.16
C TYR A 108 9.68 -18.75 -3.37
N ALA A 109 10.06 -18.07 -2.29
CA ALA A 109 11.17 -18.50 -1.44
C ALA A 109 10.94 -19.86 -0.75
N LYS A 110 9.69 -20.27 -0.57
CA LYS A 110 9.35 -21.62 -0.07
C LYS A 110 9.46 -22.71 -1.13
N GLN A 111 9.52 -22.35 -2.41
CA GLN A 111 9.53 -23.31 -3.51
C GLN A 111 10.90 -23.49 -4.15
N ASP A 112 11.83 -22.58 -3.90
CA ASP A 112 13.18 -22.59 -4.47
C ASP A 112 14.20 -22.28 -3.37
N GLU A 113 15.04 -23.26 -3.07
CA GLU A 113 16.07 -23.16 -2.02
C GLU A 113 17.03 -21.99 -2.20
N ARG A 114 17.26 -21.54 -3.44
CA ARG A 114 18.09 -20.37 -3.73
C ARG A 114 17.59 -19.11 -3.01
N PHE A 115 16.28 -19.00 -2.75
CA PHE A 115 15.66 -17.88 -2.08
C PHE A 115 15.36 -18.13 -0.61
N ALA A 116 15.76 -19.25 -0.04
CA ALA A 116 15.38 -19.65 1.32
C ALA A 116 15.76 -18.61 2.40
N ALA A 117 16.88 -17.91 2.22
CA ALA A 117 17.34 -16.83 3.11
C ALA A 117 16.28 -15.71 3.26
N PHE A 118 15.46 -15.46 2.24
CA PHE A 118 14.41 -14.45 2.30
C PHE A 118 13.42 -14.69 3.43
N LEU A 119 13.15 -15.92 3.80
CA LEU A 119 12.15 -16.25 4.82
C LEU A 119 12.52 -15.76 6.22
N THR A 120 13.81 -15.61 6.51
CA THR A 120 14.35 -15.16 7.81
C THR A 120 15.00 -13.78 7.75
N GLU A 121 15.81 -13.54 6.75
CA GLU A 121 16.67 -12.37 6.61
C GLU A 121 16.14 -11.35 5.58
N GLY A 122 15.25 -11.79 4.68
CA GLY A 122 14.76 -10.97 3.58
C GLY A 122 13.89 -9.79 4.01
N ARG A 123 13.82 -8.79 3.14
CA ARG A 123 12.96 -7.61 3.33
C ARG A 123 12.37 -7.15 2.00
N ALA A 124 11.17 -6.60 2.09
CA ALA A 124 10.52 -5.91 0.99
C ALA A 124 10.54 -4.40 1.24
N PHE A 125 10.78 -3.62 0.19
CA PHE A 125 10.83 -2.15 0.22
C PHE A 125 10.15 -1.58 -1.02
N GLY A 126 9.67 -0.33 -0.91
CA GLY A 126 9.13 0.41 -2.03
C GLY A 126 7.64 0.19 -2.27
N PRO A 127 7.15 0.64 -3.43
CA PRO A 127 5.72 0.64 -3.74
C PRO A 127 5.21 -0.77 -4.10
N HIS A 128 3.90 -0.92 -4.08
CA HIS A 128 3.23 -2.05 -4.70
C HIS A 128 3.31 -1.92 -6.23
N GLY A 129 4.46 -2.19 -6.82
CA GLY A 129 4.68 -2.14 -8.26
C GLY A 129 6.07 -1.69 -8.69
N SER A 130 6.16 -0.91 -9.77
CA SER A 130 7.42 -0.42 -10.29
C SER A 130 8.21 0.33 -9.20
N GLY A 131 9.46 -0.06 -8.99
CA GLY A 131 10.30 0.43 -7.90
C GLY A 131 10.27 -0.46 -6.64
N LEU A 132 9.52 -1.57 -6.64
CA LEU A 132 9.62 -2.60 -5.60
C LEU A 132 11.03 -3.18 -5.55
N VAL A 133 11.53 -3.40 -4.36
CA VAL A 133 12.78 -4.14 -4.09
C VAL A 133 12.49 -5.24 -3.09
N ILE A 134 12.77 -6.47 -3.49
CA ILE A 134 12.79 -7.63 -2.60
C ILE A 134 14.27 -7.96 -2.36
N ALA A 135 14.80 -7.61 -1.20
CA ALA A 135 16.15 -8.03 -0.81
C ALA A 135 16.09 -9.48 -0.32
N ASN A 136 16.84 -10.39 -0.95
CA ASN A 136 16.90 -11.81 -0.59
C ASN A 136 17.37 -12.01 0.86
N SER A 137 18.29 -11.18 1.31
CA SER A 137 18.80 -11.07 2.68
C SER A 137 19.29 -9.64 2.91
N ILE A 138 19.16 -9.13 4.13
CA ILE A 138 19.76 -7.85 4.54
C ILE A 138 21.16 -8.04 5.14
N GLU A 139 21.52 -9.26 5.50
CA GLU A 139 22.81 -9.60 6.06
C GLU A 139 23.78 -10.10 5.00
N HIS A 140 23.28 -10.90 4.04
CA HIS A 140 24.03 -11.51 2.95
C HIS A 140 23.37 -11.19 1.61
N TYR A 141 23.34 -9.89 1.27
CA TYR A 141 22.64 -9.40 0.08
C TYR A 141 23.30 -9.93 -1.19
N ASP A 142 22.49 -10.53 -2.06
CA ASP A 142 22.82 -10.91 -3.43
C ASP A 142 21.92 -10.17 -4.42
N ASP A 143 22.52 -9.36 -5.29
CA ASP A 143 21.77 -8.52 -6.23
C ASP A 143 21.03 -9.35 -7.28
N ALA A 144 21.63 -10.43 -7.78
CA ALA A 144 21.02 -11.28 -8.80
C ALA A 144 19.80 -12.01 -8.25
N LEU A 145 19.91 -12.65 -7.09
CA LEU A 145 18.79 -13.30 -6.42
C LEU A 145 17.70 -12.31 -6.02
N SER A 146 18.08 -11.13 -5.54
CA SER A 146 17.13 -10.09 -5.16
C SER A 146 16.33 -9.57 -6.35
N ARG A 147 16.96 -9.35 -7.50
CA ARG A 147 16.28 -8.95 -8.75
C ARG A 147 15.36 -10.04 -9.27
N GLU A 148 15.81 -11.29 -9.28
CA GLU A 148 14.99 -12.43 -9.71
C GLU A 148 13.74 -12.57 -8.83
N LEU A 149 13.90 -12.52 -7.51
CA LEU A 149 12.79 -12.63 -6.57
C LEU A 149 11.85 -11.42 -6.65
N THR A 150 12.38 -10.22 -6.91
CA THR A 150 11.58 -9.02 -7.16
C THR A 150 10.69 -9.19 -8.38
N GLU A 151 11.25 -9.67 -9.50
CA GLU A 151 10.50 -9.88 -10.74
C GLU A 151 9.42 -10.95 -10.57
N LEU A 152 9.72 -12.04 -9.88
CA LEU A 152 8.74 -13.07 -9.54
C LEU A 152 7.57 -12.50 -8.72
N ALA A 153 7.85 -11.66 -7.72
CA ALA A 153 6.82 -11.02 -6.90
C ALA A 153 5.98 -10.01 -7.71
N LEU A 154 6.63 -9.21 -8.57
CA LEU A 154 5.96 -8.22 -9.42
C LEU A 154 5.01 -8.87 -10.43
N THR A 155 5.42 -9.97 -11.04
CA THR A 155 4.69 -10.62 -12.15
C THR A 155 3.72 -11.70 -11.70
N ALA A 156 3.67 -12.03 -10.41
CA ALA A 156 2.81 -13.09 -9.87
C ALA A 156 1.33 -12.94 -10.25
N ASN A 157 0.82 -11.70 -10.35
CA ASN A 157 -0.55 -11.44 -10.77
C ASN A 157 -0.79 -11.76 -12.26
N LEU A 158 0.23 -11.71 -13.10
CA LEU A 158 0.11 -12.06 -14.53
C LEU A 158 -0.10 -13.56 -14.68
N LYS A 159 0.65 -14.38 -13.93
CA LYS A 159 0.47 -15.83 -13.88
C LYS A 159 -0.94 -16.23 -13.45
N MET A 160 -1.52 -15.52 -12.48
CA MET A 160 -2.90 -15.75 -12.05
C MET A 160 -3.92 -15.41 -13.14
N ARG A 161 -3.65 -14.39 -13.96
CA ARG A 161 -4.50 -14.04 -15.11
C ARG A 161 -4.45 -15.09 -16.21
N GLU A 162 -3.29 -15.65 -16.50
CA GLU A 162 -3.11 -16.75 -17.46
C GLU A 162 -3.94 -17.98 -17.09
N LEU A 163 -4.14 -18.22 -15.79
CA LEU A 163 -5.03 -19.26 -15.26
C LEU A 163 -6.52 -18.90 -15.30
N GLY A 164 -6.88 -17.75 -15.87
CA GLY A 164 -8.27 -17.28 -16.01
C GLY A 164 -8.85 -16.58 -14.77
N PHE A 165 -8.06 -16.34 -13.73
CA PHE A 165 -8.51 -15.57 -12.57
C PHE A 165 -8.51 -14.07 -12.86
N LYS A 166 -9.55 -13.38 -12.37
CA LYS A 166 -9.60 -11.91 -12.46
C LYS A 166 -8.50 -11.29 -11.60
N PRO A 167 -8.00 -10.07 -11.96
CA PRO A 167 -6.89 -9.43 -11.26
C PRO A 167 -7.14 -9.13 -9.78
N TYR A 168 -8.40 -9.07 -9.36
CA TYR A 168 -8.76 -8.90 -7.95
C TYR A 168 -8.96 -10.26 -7.32
N VAL A 169 -7.92 -10.81 -6.80
CA VAL A 169 -8.04 -12.06 -6.06
C VAL A 169 -8.24 -11.70 -4.59
N ALA A 170 -9.27 -12.26 -3.99
CA ALA A 170 -9.55 -12.10 -2.56
C ALA A 170 -8.32 -12.25 -1.64
N PRO A 171 -7.33 -13.13 -1.93
CA PRO A 171 -6.08 -13.19 -1.16
C PRO A 171 -5.28 -11.88 -1.05
N ALA A 172 -5.35 -11.00 -2.03
CA ALA A 172 -4.68 -9.70 -1.94
C ALA A 172 -5.32 -8.81 -0.87
N LEU A 173 -6.65 -8.78 -0.81
CA LEU A 173 -7.40 -8.06 0.23
C LEU A 173 -7.17 -8.68 1.61
N SER A 174 -7.07 -9.99 1.71
CA SER A 174 -6.74 -10.70 2.97
C SER A 174 -5.36 -10.30 3.51
N SER A 175 -4.37 -10.13 2.62
CA SER A 175 -3.04 -9.67 3.02
C SER A 175 -3.06 -8.25 3.60
N ALA A 176 -3.88 -7.35 3.05
CA ALA A 176 -4.09 -6.02 3.62
C ALA A 176 -4.76 -6.10 5.00
N ALA A 177 -5.77 -6.96 5.17
CA ALA A 177 -6.44 -7.15 6.46
C ALA A 177 -5.46 -7.66 7.53
N ILE A 178 -4.56 -8.59 7.18
CA ILE A 178 -3.50 -9.06 8.09
C ILE A 178 -2.59 -7.89 8.50
N SER A 179 -2.15 -7.07 7.54
CA SER A 179 -1.29 -5.91 7.84
C SER A 179 -2.00 -4.89 8.73
N VAL A 180 -3.28 -4.61 8.49
CA VAL A 180 -4.10 -3.73 9.36
C VAL A 180 -4.18 -4.29 10.77
N LEU A 181 -4.45 -5.61 10.91
CA LEU A 181 -4.54 -6.25 12.22
C LEU A 181 -3.21 -6.15 12.99
N LEU A 182 -2.09 -6.38 12.32
CA LEU A 182 -0.76 -6.25 12.93
C LEU A 182 -0.47 -4.81 13.35
N THR A 183 -0.87 -3.82 12.52
CA THR A 183 -0.78 -2.40 12.87
C THR A 183 -1.53 -2.09 14.16
N LEU A 184 -2.79 -2.52 14.27
CA LEU A 184 -3.63 -2.27 15.44
C LEU A 184 -3.12 -2.97 16.71
N ARG A 185 -2.35 -4.04 16.55
CA ARG A 185 -1.69 -4.76 17.66
C ARG A 185 -0.32 -4.20 18.02
N GLY A 186 0.18 -3.20 17.28
CA GLY A 186 1.54 -2.69 17.46
C GLY A 186 2.62 -3.72 17.10
N GLU A 187 2.32 -4.62 16.16
CA GLU A 187 3.26 -5.65 15.71
C GLU A 187 3.97 -5.23 14.41
N TRP A 188 5.14 -5.85 14.14
CA TRP A 188 5.88 -5.61 12.91
C TRP A 188 5.09 -6.09 11.68
N HIS A 189 4.94 -5.21 10.70
CA HIS A 189 4.24 -5.48 9.45
C HIS A 189 4.90 -4.73 8.28
N TYR A 190 4.42 -5.00 7.07
CA TYR A 190 4.81 -4.26 5.87
C TYR A 190 3.68 -3.30 5.48
N GLY A 191 4.00 -2.03 5.38
CA GLY A 191 3.06 -0.98 5.01
C GLY A 191 3.79 0.27 4.54
N SER A 192 3.08 1.16 3.88
CA SER A 192 3.60 2.46 3.44
C SER A 192 3.41 3.49 4.52
N VAL A 193 4.49 4.15 4.87
CA VAL A 193 4.53 5.23 5.88
C VAL A 193 5.14 6.48 5.26
N CYS A 194 4.86 7.61 5.88
CA CYS A 194 5.45 8.89 5.50
C CYS A 194 6.91 8.95 5.95
N LEU A 195 7.82 9.09 4.99
CA LEU A 195 9.26 9.26 5.21
C LEU A 195 9.68 10.63 4.65
N GLY A 196 9.58 11.66 5.45
CA GLY A 196 9.77 13.04 4.99
C GLY A 196 8.64 13.48 4.03
N ASP A 197 8.97 13.69 2.76
CA ASP A 197 8.01 14.19 1.75
C ASP A 197 7.35 13.09 0.91
N ILE A 198 7.71 11.82 1.13
CA ILE A 198 7.22 10.69 0.36
C ILE A 198 6.54 9.65 1.25
N PHE A 199 5.64 8.89 0.65
CA PHE A 199 5.17 7.63 1.21
C PHE A 199 5.90 6.48 0.54
N MET A 200 6.39 5.55 1.34
CA MET A 200 7.11 4.38 0.85
C MET A 200 6.83 3.16 1.72
N GLY A 201 6.69 2.02 1.07
CA GLY A 201 6.53 0.73 1.73
C GLY A 201 7.83 0.29 2.41
N VAL A 202 7.73 -0.04 3.70
CA VAL A 202 8.82 -0.57 4.52
C VAL A 202 8.27 -1.55 5.56
N LYS A 203 9.14 -2.35 6.16
CA LYS A 203 8.79 -3.08 7.39
C LYS A 203 8.79 -2.07 8.54
N ASN A 204 7.64 -1.90 9.16
CA ASN A 204 7.44 -0.91 10.22
C ASN A 204 6.57 -1.46 11.35
N ARG A 205 6.44 -0.68 12.41
CA ARG A 205 5.58 -0.96 13.56
C ARG A 205 4.93 0.34 14.01
N TYR A 206 3.63 0.32 14.19
CA TYR A 206 2.88 1.44 14.76
C TYR A 206 2.82 1.28 16.30
N THR A 207 3.22 2.32 17.03
CA THR A 207 3.27 2.32 18.51
C THR A 207 2.73 3.62 19.07
#